data_28e3a7f2a1740128cf7090660733ea88
#
_entry.id   28e3a7f2a1740128cf7090660733ea88
#
_cell.length_a   1.000
_cell.length_b   1.000
_cell.length_c   1.000
_cell.angle_alpha   90.00
_cell.angle_beta   90.00
_cell.angle_gamma   90.00
#
_symmetry.space_group_name_H-M   'P 1'
#
loop_
_entity.id
_entity.type
_entity.pdbx_description
1 polymer ?
#
loop_
_entity_poly.entity_id
_entity_poly.type
_entity_poly.pdbx_seq_one_letter_code
_entity_poly.pdbx_strand_id
1 'polypeptide(L)'
;MKFAVIYYSKTGHTREMGEIIGRGIEKEGGQVRLFSIEEPLDADYIKACDGVLFGTPVYLASTCWQMKKWFDTESASVNLAGKLGGVYSTAHFAQGGGDVAILTLIGHLLVKGMLVYSGGAALGKPFIHLGPVALDAVEGHY
;
A
#
# COMPACT_ATOMS: atom_id res chain seq x y z
N MET A 1 10.19 -1.56 -15.50
CA MET A 1 9.28 -0.64 -14.78
C MET A 1 9.86 -0.32 -13.41
N LYS A 2 9.59 0.86 -12.90
CA LYS A 2 10.12 1.36 -11.64
C LYS A 2 8.98 1.64 -10.66
N PHE A 3 9.13 1.18 -9.42
CA PHE A 3 8.08 1.27 -8.40
C PHE A 3 8.61 1.85 -7.09
N ALA A 4 7.70 2.44 -6.33
CA ALA A 4 7.88 2.76 -4.93
C ALA A 4 6.83 2.06 -4.07
N VAL A 5 7.19 1.67 -2.87
CA VAL A 5 6.25 1.22 -1.83
C VAL A 5 6.34 2.24 -0.69
N ILE A 6 5.24 2.93 -0.43
CA ILE A 6 5.14 3.93 0.64
C ILE A 6 4.25 3.37 1.74
N TYR A 7 4.72 3.32 2.97
CA TYR A 7 4.00 2.67 4.05
C TYR A 7 4.19 3.34 5.40
N TYR A 8 3.26 3.05 6.30
CA TYR A 8 3.44 3.18 7.73
C TYR A 8 3.47 1.78 8.39
N SER A 9 4.34 1.58 9.36
CA SER A 9 4.43 0.31 10.08
C SER A 9 4.83 0.54 11.53
N LYS A 10 3.94 0.19 12.47
CA LYS A 10 4.20 0.35 13.90
C LYS A 10 5.02 -0.82 14.46
N THR A 11 4.67 -2.05 14.10
CA THR A 11 5.25 -3.27 14.67
C THR A 11 6.08 -4.09 13.68
N GLY A 12 6.18 -3.62 12.43
CA GLY A 12 6.97 -4.25 11.37
C GLY A 12 6.17 -5.05 10.34
N HIS A 13 4.93 -5.43 10.61
CA HIS A 13 4.14 -6.29 9.71
C HIS A 13 3.82 -5.64 8.37
N THR A 14 3.42 -4.38 8.36
CA THR A 14 3.13 -3.65 7.11
C THR A 14 4.40 -3.46 6.28
N ARG A 15 5.53 -3.19 6.93
CA ARG A 15 6.85 -3.14 6.29
C ARG A 15 7.21 -4.47 5.66
N GLU A 16 7.13 -5.58 6.43
CA GLU A 16 7.46 -6.92 5.95
C GLU A 16 6.64 -7.31 4.73
N MET A 17 5.33 -7.03 4.74
CA MET A 17 4.47 -7.24 3.57
C MET A 17 4.92 -6.40 2.38
N GLY A 18 5.31 -5.15 2.58
CA GLY A 18 5.91 -4.31 1.54
C GLY A 18 7.20 -4.89 0.96
N GLU A 19 8.04 -5.46 1.79
CA GLU A 19 9.28 -6.15 1.37
C GLU A 19 8.98 -7.41 0.53
N ILE A 20 7.94 -8.18 0.90
CA ILE A 20 7.47 -9.33 0.12
C ILE A 20 6.98 -8.89 -1.26
N ILE A 21 6.17 -7.84 -1.32
CA ILE A 21 5.69 -7.25 -2.58
C ILE A 21 6.88 -6.76 -3.41
N GLY A 22 7.84 -6.09 -2.79
CA GLY A 22 9.05 -5.62 -3.44
C GLY A 22 9.85 -6.75 -4.10
N ARG A 23 10.05 -7.86 -3.38
CA ARG A 23 10.70 -9.06 -3.96
C ARG A 23 9.92 -9.64 -5.15
N GLY A 24 8.59 -9.58 -5.11
CA GLY A 24 7.75 -9.99 -6.25
C GLY A 24 7.99 -9.10 -7.48
N ILE A 25 8.07 -7.80 -7.29
CA ILE A 25 8.37 -6.84 -8.37
C ILE A 25 9.76 -7.10 -8.97
N GLU A 26 10.77 -7.30 -8.12
CA GLU A 26 12.14 -7.59 -8.56
C GLU A 26 12.24 -8.91 -9.34
N LYS A 27 11.53 -9.94 -8.90
CA LYS A 27 11.47 -11.24 -9.58
C LYS A 27 10.93 -11.12 -11.01
N GLU A 28 10.01 -10.19 -11.24
CA GLU A 28 9.45 -9.90 -12.57
C GLU A 28 10.27 -8.84 -13.35
N GLY A 29 11.48 -8.52 -12.89
CA GLY A 29 12.40 -7.61 -13.57
C GLY A 29 12.14 -6.12 -13.31
N GLY A 30 11.27 -5.78 -12.36
CA GLY A 30 11.04 -4.41 -11.93
C GLY A 30 12.13 -3.90 -10.98
N GLN A 31 12.21 -2.58 -10.84
CA GLN A 31 12.97 -1.91 -9.79
C GLN A 31 12.02 -1.40 -8.73
N VAL A 32 12.39 -1.50 -7.45
CA VAL A 32 11.53 -1.03 -6.35
C VAL A 32 12.36 -0.48 -5.20
N ARG A 33 11.84 0.59 -4.56
CA ARG A 33 12.33 1.07 -3.28
C ARG A 33 11.17 1.24 -2.31
N LEU A 34 11.44 0.95 -1.04
CA LEU A 34 10.49 1.10 0.05
C LEU A 34 10.77 2.38 0.83
N PHE A 35 9.70 3.08 1.21
CA PHE A 35 9.77 4.33 1.98
C PHE A 35 8.78 4.27 3.14
N SER A 36 9.29 4.46 4.34
CA SER A 36 8.45 4.77 5.51
C SER A 36 8.02 6.23 5.46
N ILE A 37 6.76 6.54 5.75
CA ILE A 37 6.30 7.93 5.87
C ILE A 37 6.86 8.65 7.10
N GLU A 38 7.54 7.93 7.99
CA GLU A 38 8.22 8.50 9.16
C GLU A 38 9.59 9.10 8.81
N GLU A 39 10.07 8.87 7.60
CA GLU A 39 11.35 9.35 7.10
C GLU A 39 11.14 10.23 5.86
N PRO A 40 12.10 11.11 5.54
CA PRO A 40 12.03 11.89 4.31
C PRO A 40 11.97 11.00 3.07
N LEU A 41 11.00 11.28 2.19
CA LEU A 41 10.82 10.55 0.94
C LEU A 41 11.73 11.12 -0.15
N ASP A 42 12.29 10.23 -0.97
CA ASP A 42 13.01 10.61 -2.19
C ASP A 42 12.00 10.98 -3.29
N ALA A 43 11.62 12.25 -3.34
CA ALA A 43 10.62 12.75 -4.28
C ALA A 43 11.04 12.57 -5.75
N ASP A 44 12.32 12.67 -6.05
CA ASP A 44 12.84 12.48 -7.42
C ASP A 44 12.73 11.01 -7.84
N TYR A 45 13.03 10.09 -6.94
CA TYR A 45 12.82 8.67 -7.18
C TYR A 45 11.34 8.36 -7.46
N ILE A 46 10.43 8.87 -6.61
CA ILE A 46 8.99 8.65 -6.74
C ILE A 46 8.45 9.28 -8.02
N LYS A 47 8.94 10.47 -8.38
CA LYS A 47 8.59 11.14 -9.65
C LYS A 47 8.93 10.26 -10.86
N ALA A 48 10.05 9.56 -10.83
CA ALA A 48 10.51 8.68 -11.89
C ALA A 48 9.82 7.30 -11.90
N CYS A 49 8.99 6.97 -10.91
CA CYS A 49 8.27 5.70 -10.86
C CYS A 49 7.12 5.61 -11.85
N ASP A 50 6.90 4.41 -12.39
CA ASP A 50 5.73 4.04 -13.18
C ASP A 50 4.52 3.74 -12.28
N GLY A 51 4.77 3.24 -11.07
CA GLY A 51 3.75 2.91 -10.11
C GLY A 51 4.19 3.13 -8.66
N VAL A 52 3.20 3.35 -7.79
CA VAL A 52 3.40 3.51 -6.35
C VAL A 52 2.37 2.69 -5.61
N LEU A 53 2.85 1.88 -4.67
CA LEU A 53 2.03 1.05 -3.79
C LEU A 53 2.00 1.66 -2.40
N PHE A 54 0.84 1.60 -1.74
CA PHE A 54 0.66 2.15 -0.40
C PHE A 54 0.27 1.08 0.60
N GLY A 55 0.97 1.03 1.72
CA GLY A 55 0.75 0.06 2.79
C GLY A 55 0.28 0.71 4.07
N THR A 56 -0.79 0.17 4.66
CA THR A 56 -1.35 0.65 5.92
C THR A 56 -1.70 -0.48 6.88
N PRO A 57 -1.38 -0.37 8.17
CA PRO A 57 -2.04 -1.20 9.17
C PRO A 57 -3.50 -0.76 9.34
N VAL A 58 -4.33 -1.69 9.77
CA VAL A 58 -5.75 -1.41 10.08
C VAL A 58 -5.87 -0.88 11.50
N TYR A 59 -6.42 0.32 11.64
CA TYR A 59 -6.76 0.92 12.92
C TYR A 59 -8.26 1.18 12.99
N LEU A 60 -8.95 0.51 13.92
CA LEU A 60 -10.39 0.66 14.11
C LEU A 60 -11.19 0.58 12.79
N ALA A 61 -10.97 -0.51 12.05
CA ALA A 61 -11.63 -0.82 10.77
C ALA A 61 -11.35 0.18 9.64
N SER A 62 -10.26 0.95 9.69
CA SER A 62 -9.90 1.92 8.65
C SER A 62 -8.40 1.97 8.45
N THR A 63 -7.94 2.81 7.52
CA THR A 63 -6.51 3.15 7.43
C THR A 63 -6.02 3.77 8.73
N CYS A 64 -4.74 3.66 9.03
CA CYS A 64 -4.17 4.31 10.21
C CYS A 64 -4.17 5.84 10.04
N TRP A 65 -4.26 6.57 11.16
CA TRP A 65 -4.29 8.02 11.14
C TRP A 65 -2.99 8.64 10.58
N GLN A 66 -1.86 7.95 10.73
CA GLN A 66 -0.57 8.39 10.22
C GLN A 66 -0.58 8.48 8.68
N MET A 67 -1.13 7.44 8.00
CA MET A 67 -1.28 7.48 6.53
C MET A 67 -2.27 8.56 6.11
N LYS A 68 -3.38 8.71 6.82
CA LYS A 68 -4.36 9.77 6.54
C LYS A 68 -3.73 11.15 6.68
N LYS A 69 -2.98 11.39 7.77
CA LYS A 69 -2.24 12.64 7.99
C LYS A 69 -1.25 12.89 6.85
N TRP A 70 -0.47 11.88 6.47
CA TRP A 70 0.50 12.02 5.38
C TRP A 70 -0.18 12.45 4.07
N PHE A 71 -1.30 11.81 3.71
CA PHE A 71 -2.07 12.20 2.53
C PHE A 71 -2.60 13.63 2.62
N ASP A 72 -3.08 14.03 3.77
CA ASP A 72 -3.67 15.37 3.97
C ASP A 72 -2.63 16.49 4.00
N THR A 73 -1.42 16.23 4.48
CA THR A 73 -0.42 17.28 4.77
C THR A 73 0.84 17.22 3.92
N GLU A 74 1.28 16.05 3.50
CA GLU A 74 2.61 15.86 2.90
C GLU A 74 2.58 15.30 1.47
N SER A 75 1.52 14.63 1.08
CA SER A 75 1.45 13.96 -0.23
C SER A 75 1.53 14.90 -1.44
N ALA A 76 1.36 16.21 -1.23
CA ALA A 76 1.58 17.22 -2.28
C ALA A 76 3.05 17.34 -2.68
N SER A 77 3.98 16.89 -1.84
CA SER A 77 5.43 16.92 -2.12
C SER A 77 5.87 15.89 -3.16
N VAL A 78 5.03 14.93 -3.48
CA VAL A 78 5.30 13.88 -4.46
C VAL A 78 4.27 13.89 -5.59
N ASN A 79 4.74 13.77 -6.84
CA ASN A 79 3.85 13.71 -7.99
C ASN A 79 3.39 12.28 -8.24
N LEU A 80 2.10 12.03 -8.00
CA LEU A 80 1.45 10.72 -8.15
C LEU A 80 0.56 10.63 -9.40
N ALA A 81 0.23 11.75 -10.03
CA ALA A 81 -0.69 11.79 -11.16
C ALA A 81 -0.21 10.93 -12.35
N GLY A 82 -1.14 10.17 -12.92
CA GLY A 82 -0.88 9.30 -14.08
C GLY A 82 -0.10 8.02 -13.79
N LYS A 83 0.28 7.77 -12.53
CA LYS A 83 0.99 6.54 -12.14
C LYS A 83 0.02 5.41 -11.81
N LEU A 84 0.48 4.18 -11.96
CA LEU A 84 -0.22 3.02 -11.42
C LEU A 84 -0.25 3.11 -9.89
N GLY A 85 -1.40 2.84 -9.30
CA GLY A 85 -1.59 2.85 -7.86
C GLY A 85 -2.13 1.52 -7.36
N GLY A 86 -1.57 1.02 -6.27
CA GLY A 86 -2.08 -0.15 -5.57
C GLY A 86 -2.02 0.05 -4.06
N VAL A 87 -2.84 -0.69 -3.34
CA VAL A 87 -2.92 -0.60 -1.88
C VAL A 87 -2.88 -1.99 -1.28
N TYR A 88 -2.19 -2.12 -0.16
CA TYR A 88 -2.23 -3.31 0.68
C TYR A 88 -2.44 -2.93 2.15
N SER A 89 -2.97 -3.86 2.94
CA SER A 89 -3.16 -3.65 4.36
C SER A 89 -2.71 -4.83 5.20
N THR A 90 -2.43 -4.56 6.46
CA THR A 90 -2.18 -5.58 7.48
C THR A 90 -3.21 -5.44 8.60
N ALA A 91 -3.85 -6.53 8.96
CA ALA A 91 -4.90 -6.56 9.96
C ALA A 91 -4.64 -7.66 11.00
N HIS A 92 -5.12 -7.41 12.21
CA HIS A 92 -5.03 -8.40 13.29
C HIS A 92 -6.11 -9.48 13.17
N PHE A 93 -7.29 -9.10 12.66
CA PHE A 93 -8.44 -9.99 12.52
C PHE A 93 -8.92 -10.07 11.07
N ALA A 94 -9.40 -11.25 10.65
CA ALA A 94 -9.93 -11.45 9.29
C ALA A 94 -11.06 -10.47 8.94
N GLN A 95 -11.93 -10.16 9.91
CA GLN A 95 -13.02 -9.19 9.75
C GLN A 95 -12.71 -7.86 10.44
N GLY A 96 -11.42 -7.51 10.51
CA GLY A 96 -10.96 -6.29 11.21
C GLY A 96 -11.06 -5.01 10.41
N GLY A 97 -11.45 -5.08 9.14
CA GLY A 97 -11.58 -3.90 8.27
C GLY A 97 -10.42 -3.70 7.28
N GLY A 98 -9.70 -4.78 6.92
CA GLY A 98 -8.62 -4.71 5.93
C GLY A 98 -9.06 -4.13 4.60
N ASP A 99 -10.21 -4.57 4.08
CA ASP A 99 -10.79 -4.05 2.84
C ASP A 99 -11.24 -2.60 2.96
N VAL A 100 -11.76 -2.19 4.11
CA VAL A 100 -12.17 -0.80 4.38
C VAL A 100 -10.95 0.12 4.39
N ALA A 101 -9.86 -0.30 5.01
CA ALA A 101 -8.60 0.44 5.01
C ALA A 101 -8.07 0.63 3.58
N ILE A 102 -8.11 -0.42 2.76
CA ILE A 102 -7.71 -0.37 1.35
C ILE A 102 -8.61 0.60 0.57
N LEU A 103 -9.93 0.48 0.69
CA LEU A 103 -10.89 1.36 0.00
C LEU A 103 -10.69 2.83 0.37
N THR A 104 -10.41 3.11 1.64
CA THR A 104 -10.11 4.47 2.10
C THR A 104 -8.91 5.05 1.34
N LEU A 105 -7.83 4.31 1.22
CA LEU A 105 -6.65 4.77 0.49
C LEU A 105 -6.89 4.82 -1.03
N ILE A 106 -7.63 3.90 -1.61
CA ILE A 106 -8.01 3.95 -3.03
C ILE A 106 -8.68 5.28 -3.37
N GLY A 107 -9.58 5.77 -2.50
CA GLY A 107 -10.19 7.09 -2.66
C GLY A 107 -9.14 8.20 -2.73
N HIS A 108 -8.12 8.16 -1.88
CA HIS A 108 -7.01 9.13 -1.91
C HIS A 108 -6.21 9.05 -3.22
N LEU A 109 -5.91 7.82 -3.70
CA LEU A 109 -5.17 7.62 -4.94
C LEU A 109 -5.91 8.19 -6.15
N LEU A 110 -7.23 7.97 -6.21
CA LEU A 110 -8.09 8.54 -7.27
C LEU A 110 -8.07 10.06 -7.26
N VAL A 111 -8.16 10.69 -6.09
CA VAL A 111 -8.03 12.15 -5.94
C VAL A 111 -6.66 12.65 -6.43
N LYS A 112 -5.61 11.88 -6.22
CA LYS A 112 -4.25 12.19 -6.72
C LYS A 112 -4.07 11.94 -8.22
N GLY A 113 -5.10 11.47 -8.93
CA GLY A 113 -5.05 11.22 -10.37
C GLY A 113 -4.30 9.94 -10.76
N MET A 114 -4.21 8.97 -9.85
CA MET A 114 -3.59 7.67 -10.13
C MET A 114 -4.54 6.73 -10.87
N LEU A 115 -3.97 5.78 -11.62
CA LEU A 115 -4.66 4.65 -12.23
C LEU A 115 -4.64 3.48 -11.25
N VAL A 116 -5.70 3.28 -10.49
CA VAL A 116 -5.74 2.24 -9.46
C VAL A 116 -5.95 0.86 -10.09
N TYR A 117 -5.09 -0.08 -9.69
CA TYR A 117 -5.14 -1.46 -10.16
C TYR A 117 -4.82 -2.43 -9.02
N SER A 118 -5.69 -3.40 -8.79
CA SER A 118 -5.50 -4.41 -7.73
C SER A 118 -5.19 -5.81 -8.26
N GLY A 119 -5.37 -6.04 -9.57
CA GLY A 119 -5.44 -7.39 -10.13
C GLY A 119 -6.81 -8.05 -9.93
N GLY A 120 -7.53 -7.69 -8.91
CA GLY A 120 -8.87 -8.21 -8.59
C GLY A 120 -8.93 -9.73 -8.58
N ALA A 121 -9.97 -10.27 -9.18
CA ALA A 121 -10.17 -11.71 -9.37
C ALA A 121 -9.71 -12.23 -10.75
N ALA A 122 -9.18 -11.36 -11.62
CA ALA A 122 -8.88 -11.70 -13.01
C ALA A 122 -7.69 -12.67 -13.16
N LEU A 123 -6.78 -12.66 -12.22
CA LEU A 123 -5.55 -13.47 -12.26
C LEU A 123 -5.66 -14.80 -11.49
N GLY A 124 -6.86 -15.16 -11.03
CA GLY A 124 -7.08 -16.38 -10.27
C GLY A 124 -6.76 -16.26 -8.79
N LYS A 125 -6.43 -17.38 -8.16
CA LYS A 125 -6.16 -17.43 -6.71
C LYS A 125 -4.73 -16.94 -6.37
N PRO A 126 -4.58 -16.19 -5.26
CA PRO A 126 -5.63 -15.72 -4.36
C PRO A 126 -6.46 -14.59 -4.99
N PHE A 127 -7.77 -14.56 -4.72
CA PHE A 127 -8.66 -13.51 -5.21
C PHE A 127 -8.53 -12.28 -4.30
N ILE A 128 -7.68 -11.35 -4.66
CA ILE A 128 -7.36 -10.19 -3.81
C ILE A 128 -8.38 -9.04 -3.89
N HIS A 129 -9.31 -9.08 -4.81
CA HIS A 129 -10.35 -8.06 -5.05
C HIS A 129 -9.83 -6.63 -5.07
N LEU A 130 -9.71 -5.97 -3.92
CA LEU A 130 -9.34 -4.55 -3.80
C LEU A 130 -7.82 -4.34 -3.61
N GLY A 131 -7.16 -5.34 -3.09
CA GLY A 131 -5.74 -5.37 -2.76
C GLY A 131 -5.46 -6.44 -1.70
N PRO A 132 -4.20 -6.87 -1.54
CA PRO A 132 -3.88 -7.92 -0.60
C PRO A 132 -3.99 -7.44 0.86
N VAL A 133 -4.53 -8.31 1.71
CA VAL A 133 -4.59 -8.14 3.17
C VAL A 133 -3.78 -9.27 3.81
N ALA A 134 -2.79 -8.92 4.61
CA ALA A 134 -2.10 -9.88 5.47
C ALA A 134 -2.71 -9.85 6.87
N LEU A 135 -2.92 -11.03 7.43
CA LEU A 135 -3.44 -11.21 8.78
C LEU A 135 -2.32 -11.60 9.73
N ASP A 136 -2.44 -11.16 10.97
CA ASP A 136 -1.61 -11.68 12.05
C ASP A 136 -1.93 -13.19 12.22
N ALA A 137 -0.91 -14.03 12.12
CA ALA A 137 -1.04 -15.48 12.17
C ALA A 137 -1.21 -16.03 13.61
N VAL A 138 -1.85 -15.27 14.48
CA VAL A 138 -2.15 -15.72 15.85
C VAL A 138 -3.37 -16.63 15.81
N GLU A 139 -3.24 -17.80 16.43
CA GLU A 139 -4.30 -18.79 16.52
C GLU A 139 -5.60 -18.19 17.10
N GLY A 140 -6.72 -18.45 16.46
CA GLY A 140 -8.04 -17.94 16.90
C GLY A 140 -8.43 -16.55 16.40
N HIS A 141 -7.64 -15.93 15.55
CA HIS A 141 -7.93 -14.60 14.99
C HIS A 141 -8.62 -14.64 13.60
N TYR A 142 -9.04 -15.78 13.15
CA TYR A 142 -9.69 -16.00 11.84
C TYR A 142 -11.21 -15.96 11.93
#